data_73a9ac0a6461723a1396c7d10cb492cd
#
_entry.id   73a9ac0a6461723a1396c7d10cb492cd
#
_cell.length_a   1.000
_cell.length_b   1.000
_cell.length_c   1.000
_cell.angle_alpha   90.00
_cell.angle_beta   90.00
_cell.angle_gamma   90.00
#
_symmetry.space_group_name_H-M   'P 1'
#
loop_
_entity.id
_entity.type
_entity.pdbx_description
1 polymer ?
#
loop_
_entity_poly.entity_id
_entity_poly.type
_entity_poly.pdbx_seq_one_letter_code
_entity_poly.pdbx_strand_id
1 'polypeptide(L)'
;MSATNDLNQNNGILEVAILQIRSGMTAAFEANFNKAKSIISGMSGYQSHSLQKCLEDDHKYILLVKWDTIEDHEEGFRKSVQYQKWKELLHHFYDPFPTVDHFTCLT
;
A
#
# COMPACT_ATOMS: atom_id res chain seq x y z
N MET A 1 -11.24 -6.84 -28.17
CA MET A 1 -10.92 -7.45 -27.39
C MET A 1 -9.61 -7.34 -26.85
N SER A 2 -8.66 -7.03 -27.57
CA SER A 2 -7.33 -6.96 -27.03
C SER A 2 -7.20 -5.88 -25.98
N ALA A 3 -7.88 -4.78 -26.09
CA ALA A 3 -7.80 -3.73 -25.07
C ALA A 3 -8.19 -4.25 -23.70
N THR A 4 -9.26 -5.04 -23.63
CA THR A 4 -9.70 -5.64 -22.39
C THR A 4 -8.68 -6.61 -21.88
N ASN A 5 -8.08 -7.38 -22.76
CA ASN A 5 -7.05 -8.32 -22.37
C ASN A 5 -5.82 -7.62 -21.84
N ASP A 6 -5.46 -6.49 -22.44
CA ASP A 6 -4.31 -5.73 -21.99
C ASP A 6 -4.49 -5.23 -20.58
N LEU A 7 -5.67 -4.75 -20.23
CA LEU A 7 -5.95 -4.31 -18.89
C LEU A 7 -5.77 -5.43 -17.87
N ASN A 8 -6.22 -6.63 -18.21
CA ASN A 8 -6.09 -7.77 -17.32
C ASN A 8 -4.67 -8.29 -17.26
N GLN A 9 -3.98 -8.28 -18.38
CA GLN A 9 -2.63 -8.82 -18.46
C GLN A 9 -1.62 -7.99 -17.70
N ASN A 10 -1.86 -6.68 -17.60
CA ASN A 10 -0.89 -5.79 -17.00
C ASN A 10 -1.17 -5.47 -15.57
N ASN A 11 -2.15 -6.10 -14.99
CA ASN A 11 -2.55 -5.69 -13.67
C ASN A 11 -1.64 -6.20 -12.56
N GLY A 12 -0.91 -7.28 -12.80
CA GLY A 12 -0.09 -7.86 -11.73
C GLY A 12 -0.94 -8.27 -10.54
N ILE A 13 -0.54 -7.85 -9.34
CA ILE A 13 -1.31 -8.13 -8.13
C ILE A 13 -1.62 -6.84 -7.38
N LEU A 14 -2.68 -6.87 -6.59
CA LEU A 14 -3.09 -5.75 -5.75
C LEU A 14 -2.84 -6.10 -4.30
N GLU A 15 -2.02 -5.31 -3.65
CA GLU A 15 -1.84 -5.37 -2.19
C GLU A 15 -2.92 -4.50 -1.56
N VAL A 16 -3.59 -5.03 -0.52
CA VAL A 16 -4.64 -4.31 0.20
C VAL A 16 -4.35 -4.37 1.70
N ALA A 17 -4.28 -3.21 2.33
CA ALA A 17 -4.12 -3.11 3.78
C ALA A 17 -5.17 -2.17 4.35
N ILE A 18 -5.91 -2.62 5.35
CA ILE A 18 -6.83 -1.76 6.09
C ILE A 18 -6.06 -1.22 7.29
N LEU A 19 -5.94 0.10 7.38
CA LEU A 19 -5.14 0.76 8.40
C LEU A 19 -6.06 1.42 9.41
N GLN A 20 -5.88 1.06 10.68
CA GLN A 20 -6.56 1.73 11.79
C GLN A 20 -5.53 2.63 12.47
N ILE A 21 -5.77 3.93 12.41
CA ILE A 21 -4.81 4.91 12.91
C ILE A 21 -5.20 5.33 14.32
N ARG A 22 -4.20 5.43 15.20
CA ARG A 22 -4.41 5.81 16.59
C ARG A 22 -5.15 7.13 16.68
N SER A 23 -6.03 7.22 17.65
CA SER A 23 -6.85 8.41 17.88
C SER A 23 -5.97 9.66 18.02
N GLY A 24 -6.36 10.74 17.37
CA GLY A 24 -5.64 12.01 17.42
C GLY A 24 -4.39 12.07 16.55
N MET A 25 -4.09 11.00 15.80
CA MET A 25 -2.85 10.94 15.05
C MET A 25 -3.04 10.91 13.52
N THR A 26 -4.27 11.13 13.06
CA THR A 26 -4.55 11.02 11.61
C THR A 26 -3.82 12.07 10.80
N ALA A 27 -3.74 13.31 11.29
CA ALA A 27 -3.04 14.36 10.55
C ALA A 27 -1.55 14.07 10.44
N ALA A 28 -0.94 13.59 11.53
CA ALA A 28 0.48 13.21 11.52
C ALA A 28 0.73 12.02 10.61
N PHE A 29 -0.18 11.04 10.61
CA PHE A 29 -0.10 9.90 9.72
C PHE A 29 -0.13 10.35 8.25
N GLU A 30 -1.07 11.21 7.89
CA GLU A 30 -1.18 11.66 6.50
C GLU A 30 0.05 12.44 6.06
N ALA A 31 0.61 13.27 6.94
CA ALA A 31 1.84 14.00 6.64
C ALA A 31 3.01 13.03 6.43
N ASN A 32 3.12 12.01 7.30
CA ASN A 32 4.20 11.03 7.16
C ASN A 32 4.00 10.15 5.92
N PHE A 33 2.76 9.83 5.58
CA PHE A 33 2.52 9.07 4.36
C PHE A 33 2.97 9.84 3.11
N ASN A 34 2.76 11.14 3.10
CA ASN A 34 3.24 11.98 2.00
C ASN A 34 4.76 11.93 1.84
N LYS A 35 5.49 11.72 2.95
CA LYS A 35 6.95 11.51 2.88
C LYS A 35 7.28 10.09 2.45
N ALA A 36 6.52 9.13 2.92
CA ALA A 36 6.80 7.71 2.69
C ALA A 36 6.50 7.25 1.27
N LYS A 37 5.53 7.88 0.60
CA LYS A 37 5.05 7.38 -0.69
C LYS A 37 6.15 7.33 -1.76
N SER A 38 7.15 8.21 -1.69
CA SER A 38 8.26 8.17 -2.64
C SER A 38 9.16 6.97 -2.44
N ILE A 39 9.17 6.41 -1.23
CA ILE A 39 9.95 5.21 -0.95
C ILE A 39 9.37 4.03 -1.70
N ILE A 40 8.06 3.81 -1.56
CA ILE A 40 7.43 2.65 -2.19
C ILE A 40 7.37 2.82 -3.71
N SER A 41 7.15 4.04 -4.20
CA SER A 41 7.06 4.28 -5.64
C SER A 41 8.40 4.11 -6.35
N GLY A 42 9.50 4.11 -5.63
CA GLY A 42 10.83 3.86 -6.20
C GLY A 42 11.21 2.39 -6.24
N MET A 43 10.36 1.48 -5.75
CA MET A 43 10.71 0.07 -5.69
C MET A 43 10.48 -0.63 -7.03
N SER A 44 11.32 -1.64 -7.29
CA SER A 44 11.17 -2.47 -8.48
C SER A 44 9.83 -3.20 -8.45
N GLY A 45 9.13 -3.21 -9.56
CA GLY A 45 7.82 -3.88 -9.67
C GLY A 45 6.64 -3.07 -9.20
N TYR A 46 6.88 -1.90 -8.62
CA TYR A 46 5.80 -1.00 -8.22
C TYR A 46 5.11 -0.43 -9.45
N GLN A 47 3.79 -0.41 -9.46
CA GLN A 47 3.00 0.19 -10.53
C GLN A 47 2.29 1.45 -10.10
N SER A 48 1.53 1.39 -9.01
CA SER A 48 0.75 2.53 -8.53
C SER A 48 0.31 2.28 -7.10
N HIS A 49 -0.19 3.34 -6.45
CA HIS A 49 -0.80 3.19 -5.13
C HIS A 49 -1.92 4.20 -4.95
N SER A 50 -2.78 3.93 -3.98
CA SER A 50 -3.82 4.84 -3.54
C SER A 50 -3.99 4.68 -2.04
N LEU A 51 -4.02 5.79 -1.33
CA LEU A 51 -4.39 5.81 0.09
C LEU A 51 -5.74 6.51 0.18
N GLN A 52 -6.75 5.82 0.69
CA GLN A 52 -8.09 6.39 0.78
C GLN A 52 -8.57 6.36 2.22
N LYS A 53 -9.30 7.39 2.61
CA LYS A 53 -9.84 7.50 3.95
C LYS A 53 -11.29 7.01 3.94
N CYS A 54 -11.66 6.24 4.95
CA CYS A 54 -13.02 5.76 5.10
C CYS A 54 -13.95 6.93 5.41
N LEU A 55 -15.10 6.97 4.76
CA LEU A 55 -16.07 8.05 5.00
C LEU A 55 -16.82 7.86 6.31
N GLU A 56 -17.03 6.60 6.72
CA GLU A 56 -17.78 6.27 7.93
C GLU A 56 -16.92 6.26 9.20
N ASP A 57 -15.59 6.24 9.06
CA ASP A 57 -14.67 6.16 10.18
C ASP A 57 -13.42 6.93 9.81
N ASP A 58 -13.23 8.11 10.39
CA ASP A 58 -12.13 9.00 10.00
C ASP A 58 -10.76 8.57 10.56
N HIS A 59 -10.69 7.45 11.28
CA HIS A 59 -9.43 6.85 11.70
C HIS A 59 -9.04 5.66 10.82
N LYS A 60 -9.89 5.30 9.86
CA LYS A 60 -9.69 4.12 9.04
C LYS A 60 -9.32 4.50 7.63
N TYR A 61 -8.29 3.85 7.12
CA TYR A 61 -7.81 4.08 5.76
C TYR A 61 -7.66 2.76 5.05
N ILE A 62 -7.66 2.80 3.72
CA ILE A 62 -7.28 1.65 2.93
C ILE A 62 -6.09 2.03 2.07
N LEU A 63 -5.06 1.20 2.11
CA LEU A 63 -3.88 1.35 1.25
C LEU A 63 -3.95 0.29 0.18
N LEU A 64 -3.91 0.73 -1.07
CA LEU A 64 -3.95 -0.13 -2.24
C LEU A 64 -2.65 0.08 -3.01
N VAL A 65 -1.92 -1.00 -3.27
CA VAL A 65 -0.67 -0.90 -4.04
C VAL A 65 -0.67 -1.96 -5.12
N LYS A 66 -0.41 -1.54 -6.36
CA LYS A 66 -0.28 -2.48 -7.47
C LYS A 66 1.19 -2.78 -7.71
N TRP A 67 1.47 -4.07 -7.80
CA TRP A 67 2.82 -4.61 -8.03
C TRP A 67 2.79 -5.50 -9.26
N ASP A 68 3.93 -5.64 -9.93
CA ASP A 68 4.04 -6.60 -11.03
C ASP A 68 3.84 -8.03 -10.53
N THR A 69 4.45 -8.36 -9.38
CA THR A 69 4.34 -9.69 -8.78
C THR A 69 4.24 -9.56 -7.27
N ILE A 70 3.73 -10.63 -6.63
CA ILE A 70 3.68 -10.68 -5.17
C ILE A 70 5.10 -10.69 -4.57
N GLU A 71 6.05 -11.30 -5.28
CA GLU A 71 7.44 -11.34 -4.81
C GLU A 71 8.07 -9.93 -4.76
N ASP A 72 7.68 -9.05 -5.67
CA ASP A 72 8.17 -7.67 -5.62
C ASP A 72 7.82 -7.01 -4.29
N HIS A 73 6.64 -7.28 -3.76
CA HIS A 73 6.24 -6.77 -2.46
C HIS A 73 6.89 -7.55 -1.32
N GLU A 74 6.72 -8.85 -1.29
CA GLU A 74 7.11 -9.67 -0.12
C GLU A 74 8.61 -9.88 -0.02
N GLU A 75 9.28 -10.09 -1.14
CA GLU A 75 10.72 -10.32 -1.15
C GLU A 75 11.49 -9.04 -1.46
N GLY A 76 11.03 -8.30 -2.45
CA GLY A 76 11.71 -7.08 -2.86
C GLY A 76 11.58 -5.96 -1.84
N PHE A 77 10.35 -5.52 -1.58
CA PHE A 77 10.14 -4.35 -0.72
C PHE A 77 10.33 -4.69 0.76
N ARG A 78 9.61 -5.70 1.26
CA ARG A 78 9.63 -6.00 2.69
C ARG A 78 11.00 -6.36 3.22
N LYS A 79 11.87 -6.91 2.38
CA LYS A 79 13.23 -7.28 2.79
C LYS A 79 14.27 -6.25 2.40
N SER A 80 13.84 -5.09 1.90
CA SER A 80 14.77 -4.05 1.47
C SER A 80 15.18 -3.13 2.61
N VAL A 81 16.31 -2.43 2.40
CA VAL A 81 16.74 -1.39 3.32
C VAL A 81 15.72 -0.25 3.35
N GLN A 82 15.10 0.05 2.20
CA GLN A 82 14.10 1.10 2.08
C GLN A 82 12.90 0.84 2.96
N TYR A 83 12.55 -0.43 3.16
CA TYR A 83 11.41 -0.79 4.00
C TYR A 83 11.61 -0.34 5.45
N GLN A 84 12.85 -0.29 5.94
CA GLN A 84 13.11 0.17 7.30
C GLN A 84 12.66 1.62 7.48
N LYS A 85 12.93 2.46 6.50
CA LYS A 85 12.49 3.86 6.56
C LYS A 85 10.97 3.97 6.46
N TRP A 86 10.35 3.15 5.60
CA TRP A 86 8.89 3.06 5.48
C TRP A 86 8.27 2.72 6.84
N LYS A 87 8.82 1.72 7.53
CA LYS A 87 8.35 1.32 8.86
C LYS A 87 8.48 2.46 9.87
N GLU A 88 9.62 3.12 9.90
CA GLU A 88 9.86 4.22 10.84
C GLU A 88 8.82 5.33 10.67
N LEU A 89 8.47 5.62 9.43
CA LEU A 89 7.51 6.69 9.16
C LEU A 89 6.09 6.33 9.49
N LEU A 90 5.70 5.04 9.41
CA LEU A 90 4.30 4.67 9.37
C LEU A 90 3.82 3.69 10.45
N HIS A 91 4.65 2.71 10.84
CA HIS A 91 4.12 1.59 11.62
C HIS A 91 3.64 1.97 13.01
N HIS A 92 4.20 3.00 13.61
CA HIS A 92 3.81 3.42 14.96
C HIS A 92 2.43 4.05 15.04
N PHE A 93 1.82 4.40 13.90
CA PHE A 93 0.48 4.95 13.86
C PHE A 93 -0.61 3.88 13.92
N TYR A 94 -0.27 2.62 13.66
CA TYR A 94 -1.28 1.56 13.50
C TYR A 94 -1.70 0.96 14.81
N ASP A 95 -3.02 0.77 15.00
CA ASP A 95 -3.57 0.09 16.16
C ASP A 95 -4.98 -0.39 15.83
N PRO A 96 -5.18 -1.70 15.63
CA PRO A 96 -4.19 -2.78 15.63
C PRO A 96 -3.30 -2.74 14.39
N PHE A 97 -2.20 -3.49 14.41
CA PHE A 97 -1.35 -3.60 13.25
C PHE A 97 -2.10 -4.32 12.14
N PRO A 98 -2.07 -3.82 10.90
CA PRO A 98 -2.91 -4.38 9.84
C PRO A 98 -2.40 -5.72 9.34
N THR A 99 -3.34 -6.53 8.85
CA THR A 99 -2.99 -7.63 7.97
C THR A 99 -3.01 -7.12 6.53
N VAL A 100 -2.23 -7.76 5.68
CA VAL A 100 -2.11 -7.39 4.28
C VAL A 100 -2.50 -8.58 3.43
N ASP A 101 -3.43 -8.36 2.51
CA ASP A 101 -3.85 -9.40 1.58
C ASP A 101 -3.48 -9.01 0.16
N HIS A 102 -3.32 -10.00 -0.69
CA HIS A 102 -3.00 -9.80 -2.10
C HIS A 102 -4.13 -10.36 -2.96
N PHE A 103 -4.45 -9.63 -4.01
CA PHE A 103 -5.57 -9.97 -4.89
C PHE A 103 -5.12 -9.97 -6.33
N THR A 104 -5.73 -10.84 -7.13
CA THR A 104 -5.53 -10.84 -8.56
C THR A 104 -6.84 -10.47 -9.26
N CYS A 105 -6.73 -9.76 -10.37
CA CYS A 105 -7.92 -9.35 -11.11
C CYS A 105 -8.47 -10.53 -11.91
N LEU A 106 -9.76 -10.77 -11.81
CA LEU A 106 -10.42 -11.83 -12.57
C LEU A 106 -11.24 -11.30 -13.74
N THR A 107 -11.68 -10.05 -13.68
CA THR A 107 -12.51 -9.47 -14.74
C THR A 107 -12.17 -8.03 -15.01
#